data_67c1037de7d2b042d0aa831b4e0eee36
#
_entry.id   67c1037de7d2b042d0aa831b4e0eee36
#
_cell.length_a   1.000
_cell.length_b   1.000
_cell.length_c   1.000
_cell.angle_alpha   90.00
_cell.angle_beta   90.00
_cell.angle_gamma   90.00
#
_symmetry.space_group_name_H-M   'P 1'
#
loop_
_entity.id
_entity.type
_entity.pdbx_description
1 polymer ?
#
loop_
_entity_poly.entity_id
_entity_poly.type
_entity_poly.pdbx_seq_one_letter_code
_entity_poly.pdbx_strand_id
1 'polypeptide(L)' 'ALSMLQVNDTSADTQIDYGMSPAAEEAAAIQTQGFFEGLIELAGGSLVESGFQESSWRGDPRTVLRLEWTLGE' A
#
# COMPACT_ATOMS: atom_id res chain seq x y z
N ALA A 1 3.10 2.93 12.07
CA ALA A 1 4.32 2.35 11.53
C ALA A 1 4.06 1.62 10.22
N LEU A 2 5.04 1.59 9.35
CA LEU A 2 4.99 0.84 8.10
C LEU A 2 5.97 -0.32 8.18
N SER A 3 5.54 -1.48 7.73
CA SER A 3 6.40 -2.67 7.68
C SER A 3 6.27 -3.32 6.32
N MET A 4 7.40 -3.54 5.66
CA MET A 4 7.39 -4.21 4.37
C MET A 4 7.34 -5.71 4.61
N LEU A 5 6.22 -6.35 4.26
CA LEU A 5 6.03 -7.78 4.46
C LEU A 5 6.72 -8.57 3.37
N GLN A 6 6.65 -8.10 2.13
CA GLN A 6 7.26 -8.75 1.00
C GLN A 6 7.55 -7.70 -0.06
N VAL A 7 8.75 -7.72 -0.60
CA VAL A 7 9.17 -6.81 -1.66
C VAL A 7 9.96 -7.59 -2.69
N ASN A 8 9.63 -7.38 -3.96
CA ASN A 8 10.46 -7.87 -5.05
C ASN A 8 10.53 -6.79 -6.13
N ASP A 9 11.06 -7.12 -7.31
CA ASP A 9 11.33 -6.10 -8.33
C ASP A 9 10.08 -5.41 -8.85
N THR A 10 8.92 -6.06 -8.77
CA THR A 10 7.69 -5.55 -9.38
C THR A 10 6.48 -5.64 -8.45
N SER A 11 6.66 -5.94 -7.18
CA SER A 11 5.54 -5.96 -6.24
C SER A 11 6.00 -5.71 -4.82
N ALA A 12 5.09 -5.24 -3.99
CA ALA A 12 5.34 -5.04 -2.57
C ALA A 12 4.04 -5.20 -1.79
N ASP A 13 4.15 -5.87 -0.64
CA ASP A 13 3.08 -5.93 0.34
C ASP A 13 3.54 -5.15 1.56
N THR A 14 2.77 -4.14 1.96
CA THR A 14 3.12 -3.26 3.05
C THR A 14 2.05 -3.34 4.13
N GLN A 15 2.46 -3.63 5.35
CA GLN A 15 1.56 -3.56 6.50
C GLN A 15 1.58 -2.14 7.04
N ILE A 16 0.38 -1.60 7.24
CA ILE A 16 0.19 -0.24 7.74
C ILE A 16 -0.42 -0.34 9.13
N ASP A 17 0.21 0.32 10.11
CA ASP A 17 -0.27 0.34 11.47
C ASP A 17 0.05 1.71 12.07
N TYR A 18 -0.96 2.56 12.12
CA TYR A 18 -0.80 3.90 12.68
C TYR A 18 -1.38 4.03 14.08
N GLY A 19 -2.01 2.96 14.60
CA GLY A 19 -2.59 2.98 15.94
C GLY A 19 -3.75 3.95 16.10
N MET A 20 -4.48 4.23 15.02
CA MET A 20 -5.58 5.19 15.01
C MET A 20 -6.92 4.45 14.98
N SER A 21 -8.01 5.22 15.12
CA SER A 21 -9.35 4.66 14.93
C SER A 21 -9.50 4.14 13.50
N PRO A 22 -10.43 3.20 13.24
CA PRO A 22 -10.60 2.66 11.89
C PRO A 22 -10.82 3.72 10.83
N ALA A 23 -11.62 4.75 11.11
CA ALA A 23 -11.88 5.79 10.12
C ALA A 23 -10.64 6.63 9.82
N ALA A 24 -9.86 6.96 10.84
CA ALA A 24 -8.62 7.72 10.65
C ALA A 24 -7.57 6.88 9.94
N GLU A 25 -7.50 5.59 10.26
CA GLU A 25 -6.55 4.70 9.61
C GLU A 25 -6.89 4.50 8.14
N GLU A 26 -8.17 4.43 7.80
CA GLU A 26 -8.58 4.36 6.40
C GLU A 26 -8.08 5.58 5.62
N ALA A 27 -8.31 6.78 6.14
CA ALA A 27 -7.88 8.00 5.46
C ALA A 27 -6.36 8.04 5.29
N ALA A 28 -5.63 7.70 6.36
CA ALA A 28 -4.17 7.70 6.31
C ALA A 28 -3.63 6.62 5.35
N ALA A 29 -4.28 5.46 5.32
CA ALA A 29 -3.86 4.36 4.45
C ALA A 29 -4.07 4.72 2.98
N ILE A 30 -5.17 5.40 2.65
CA ILE A 30 -5.44 5.84 1.29
C ILE A 30 -4.39 6.87 0.85
N GLN A 31 -4.00 7.78 1.73
CA GLN A 31 -2.93 8.73 1.43
C GLN A 31 -1.59 8.02 1.21
N THR A 32 -1.30 7.01 2.02
CA THR A 32 -0.09 6.21 1.86
C THR A 32 -0.09 5.48 0.53
N GLN A 33 -1.24 4.93 0.12
CA GLN A 33 -1.38 4.29 -1.18
C GLN A 33 -1.06 5.26 -2.30
N GLY A 34 -1.62 6.47 -2.28
CA GLY A 34 -1.35 7.47 -3.29
C GLY A 34 0.11 7.87 -3.34
N PHE A 35 0.76 7.96 -2.19
CA PHE A 35 2.18 8.28 -2.11
C PHE A 35 3.02 7.20 -2.81
N PHE A 36 2.76 5.93 -2.53
CA PHE A 36 3.50 4.85 -3.17
C PHE A 36 3.22 4.77 -4.66
N GLU A 37 1.97 4.99 -5.08
CA GLU A 37 1.65 5.03 -6.51
C GLU A 37 2.46 6.11 -7.21
N GLY A 38 2.54 7.29 -6.60
CA GLY A 38 3.33 8.38 -7.16
C GLY A 38 4.82 8.06 -7.25
N LEU A 39 5.36 7.39 -6.24
CA LEU A 39 6.77 6.99 -6.26
C LEU A 39 7.07 6.00 -7.38
N ILE A 40 6.17 5.04 -7.59
CA ILE A 40 6.34 4.06 -8.66
C ILE A 40 6.36 4.75 -10.02
N GLU A 41 5.45 5.70 -10.24
CA GLU A 41 5.39 6.42 -11.50
C GLU A 41 6.62 7.30 -11.71
N LEU A 42 7.08 7.96 -10.65
CA LEU A 42 8.30 8.78 -10.74
C LEU A 42 9.53 7.94 -11.06
N ALA A 43 9.54 6.68 -10.62
CA ALA A 43 10.65 5.77 -10.89
C ALA A 43 10.55 5.12 -12.27
N GLY A 44 9.54 5.48 -13.07
CA GLY A 44 9.39 4.95 -14.42
C GLY A 44 8.57 3.67 -14.51
N GLY A 45 7.93 3.26 -13.41
CA GLY A 45 7.05 2.10 -13.41
C GLY A 45 5.64 2.45 -13.82
N SER A 46 4.89 1.43 -14.22
CA SER A 46 3.47 1.56 -14.49
C SER A 46 2.71 0.63 -13.59
N LEU A 47 1.73 1.15 -12.86
CA LEU A 47 0.94 0.36 -11.94
C LEU A 47 0.09 -0.66 -12.67
N VAL A 48 0.14 -1.90 -12.18
CA VAL A 48 -0.72 -2.98 -12.64
C VAL A 48 -1.83 -3.21 -11.63
N GLU A 49 -1.48 -3.17 -10.34
CA GLU A 49 -2.44 -3.39 -9.27
C GLU A 49 -2.07 -2.52 -8.07
N SER A 50 -3.08 -1.93 -7.43
CA SER A 50 -2.92 -1.21 -6.18
C SER A 50 -4.19 -1.38 -5.38
N GLY A 51 -4.10 -2.04 -4.23
CA GLY A 51 -5.30 -2.27 -3.42
C GLY A 51 -4.98 -2.86 -2.07
N PHE A 52 -5.96 -2.82 -1.19
CA PHE A 52 -5.83 -3.35 0.16
C PHE A 52 -6.29 -4.79 0.18
N GLN A 53 -5.41 -5.71 0.61
CA GLN A 53 -5.74 -7.11 0.79
C GLN A 53 -6.43 -7.34 2.12
N GLU A 54 -6.03 -6.58 3.15
CA GLU A 54 -6.66 -6.58 4.45
C GLU A 54 -6.86 -5.13 4.87
N SER A 55 -7.96 -4.85 5.54
CA SER A 55 -8.31 -3.49 5.93
C SER A 55 -8.88 -3.50 7.34
N SER A 56 -8.20 -2.82 8.26
CA SER A 56 -8.65 -2.78 9.66
C SER A 56 -10.02 -2.12 9.79
N TRP A 57 -10.35 -1.17 8.91
CA TRP A 57 -11.65 -0.50 8.93
C TRP A 57 -12.79 -1.40 8.43
N ARG A 58 -12.47 -2.58 7.90
CA ARG A 58 -13.47 -3.57 7.50
C ARG A 58 -13.52 -4.75 8.46
N GLY A 59 -12.78 -4.68 9.59
CA GLY A 59 -12.78 -5.73 10.58
C GLY A 59 -11.62 -6.70 10.49
N ASP A 60 -10.69 -6.49 9.56
CA ASP A 60 -9.50 -7.33 9.49
C ASP A 60 -8.54 -6.99 10.63
N PRO A 61 -7.69 -7.95 11.06
CA PRO A 61 -6.79 -7.70 12.19
C PRO A 61 -5.66 -6.72 11.87
N ARG A 62 -5.43 -6.44 10.59
CA ARG A 62 -4.39 -5.51 10.17
C ARG A 62 -4.76 -4.91 8.83
N THR A 63 -3.96 -3.95 8.39
CA THR A 63 -4.12 -3.33 7.07
C THR A 63 -2.91 -3.70 6.23
N VAL A 64 -3.14 -4.29 5.05
CA VAL A 64 -2.07 -4.67 4.13
C VAL A 64 -2.37 -4.11 2.76
N LEU A 65 -1.46 -3.28 2.26
CA LEU A 65 -1.52 -2.69 0.93
C LEU A 65 -0.65 -3.50 -0.01
N ARG A 66 -1.22 -3.94 -1.13
CA ARG A 66 -0.47 -4.63 -2.17
C ARG A 66 -0.34 -3.74 -3.40
N LEU A 67 0.88 -3.64 -3.90
CA LEU A 67 1.20 -2.90 -5.11
C LEU A 67 1.92 -3.81 -6.09
N GLU A 68 1.50 -3.77 -7.35
CA GLU A 68 2.20 -4.43 -8.44
C GLU A 68 2.40 -3.43 -9.56
N TRP A 69 3.55 -3.51 -10.21
CA TRP A 69 3.87 -2.59 -11.29
C TRP A 69 4.73 -3.29 -12.33
N THR A 70 4.84 -2.67 -13.51
CA THR A 70 5.79 -3.09 -14.54
C THR A 70 6.88 -2.04 -14.62
N LEU A 71 8.09 -2.47 -14.93
CA LEU A 71 9.18 -1.54 -15.13
C LEU A 71 9.09 -0.98 -16.55
N GLY A 72 9.22 0.34 -16.68
CA GLY A 72 9.13 1.00 -17.95
C GLY A 72 10.29 0.67 -18.87
N GLU A 73 10.03 0.70 -20.13
CA GLU A 73 11.04 0.49 -21.16
C GLU A 73 11.20 1.73 -22.00
#